data_0b04f47c8532ec491d3bddf1a901a028
#
_entry.id   0b04f47c8532ec491d3bddf1a901a028
#
_cell.length_a   1.000
_cell.length_b   1.000
_cell.length_c   1.000
_cell.angle_alpha   90.00
_cell.angle_beta   90.00
_cell.angle_gamma   90.00
#
_symmetry.space_group_name_H-M   'P 1'
#
loop_
_entity.id
_entity.type
_entity.pdbx_description
1 polymer ?
#
loop_
_entity_poly.entity_id
_entity_poly.type
_entity_poly.pdbx_seq_one_letter_code
_entity_poly.pdbx_strand_id
1 'polypeptide(L)'
;MRAWVFGLEGFNVLMLMLGLFMLAQPAHAQEAPAAVSANQNRFLGAAIATGLAAIGSGIAVGIAGAAAIGAIAEKPELLGRTLIFVGLAEGIVIYGLIVSFLILRG
;
A
#
# COMPACT_ATOMS: atom_id res chain seq x y z
N MET A 1 23.32 -10.13 17.14
CA MET A 1 22.29 -9.09 16.94
C MET A 1 22.52 -8.18 15.71
N ARG A 2 23.75 -7.93 15.26
CA ARG A 2 24.04 -7.03 14.11
C ARG A 2 23.70 -7.62 12.73
N ALA A 3 23.69 -8.91 12.55
CA ALA A 3 23.44 -9.55 11.23
C ALA A 3 21.99 -9.42 10.74
N TRP A 4 21.03 -9.33 11.66
CA TRP A 4 19.60 -9.16 11.31
C TRP A 4 19.26 -7.75 10.82
N VAL A 5 19.95 -6.73 11.34
CA VAL A 5 19.74 -5.34 10.91
C VAL A 5 20.21 -5.14 9.47
N PHE A 6 21.36 -5.71 9.09
CA PHE A 6 21.87 -5.65 7.72
C PHE A 6 20.96 -6.35 6.70
N GLY A 7 20.27 -7.43 7.11
CA GLY A 7 19.29 -8.12 6.25
C GLY A 7 18.06 -7.28 5.96
N LEU A 8 17.50 -6.61 6.96
CA LEU A 8 16.32 -5.74 6.83
C LEU A 8 16.63 -4.45 6.04
N GLU A 9 17.79 -3.84 6.30
CA GLU A 9 18.22 -2.65 5.55
C GLU A 9 18.49 -2.99 4.08
N GLY A 10 19.15 -4.12 3.80
CA GLY A 10 19.38 -4.60 2.44
C GLY A 10 18.10 -4.89 1.69
N PHE A 11 17.10 -5.49 2.35
CA PHE A 11 15.78 -5.74 1.76
C PHE A 11 15.04 -4.45 1.44
N ASN A 12 15.05 -3.47 2.34
CA ASN A 12 14.41 -2.16 2.12
C ASN A 12 15.08 -1.40 0.99
N VAL A 13 16.41 -1.39 0.92
CA VAL A 13 17.15 -0.76 -0.17
C VAL A 13 16.83 -1.43 -1.50
N LEU A 14 16.79 -2.77 -1.54
CA LEU A 14 16.43 -3.52 -2.74
C LEU A 14 15.02 -3.17 -3.23
N MET A 15 14.04 -3.07 -2.32
CA MET A 15 12.66 -2.70 -2.65
C MET A 15 12.56 -1.26 -3.16
N LEU A 16 13.30 -0.34 -2.55
CA LEU A 16 13.37 1.05 -3.03
C LEU A 16 14.02 1.14 -4.41
N MET A 17 15.10 0.40 -4.65
CA MET A 17 15.78 0.37 -5.96
C MET A 17 14.88 -0.25 -7.03
N LEU A 18 14.14 -1.31 -6.70
CA LEU A 18 13.18 -1.93 -7.61
C LEU A 18 12.02 -0.98 -7.95
N GLY A 19 11.52 -0.26 -6.94
CA GLY A 19 10.48 0.77 -7.13
C GLY A 19 10.96 1.92 -8.01
N LEU A 20 12.16 2.45 -7.77
CA LEU A 20 12.79 3.48 -8.60
C LEU A 20 13.08 2.98 -10.02
N PHE A 21 13.52 1.74 -10.17
CA PHE A 21 13.74 1.11 -11.48
C PHE A 21 12.43 1.02 -12.27
N MET A 22 11.33 0.63 -11.64
CA MET A 22 10.01 0.58 -12.28
C MET A 22 9.50 1.97 -12.69
N LEU A 23 9.80 3.01 -11.89
CA LEU A 23 9.45 4.40 -12.23
C LEU A 23 10.34 5.00 -13.33
N ALA A 24 11.56 4.50 -13.48
CA ALA A 24 12.51 4.96 -14.48
C ALA A 24 12.31 4.32 -15.88
N GLN A 25 11.39 3.36 -16.03
CA GLN A 25 11.09 2.78 -17.33
C GLN A 25 10.49 3.86 -18.24
N PRO A 26 11.06 4.12 -19.43
CA PRO A 26 10.47 5.07 -20.35
C PRO A 26 9.07 4.57 -20.72
N ALA A 27 8.05 5.39 -20.41
CA ALA A 27 6.73 5.18 -20.92
C ALA A 27 6.82 5.31 -22.46
N HIS A 28 6.79 4.21 -23.18
CA HIS A 28 6.63 4.23 -24.63
C HIS A 28 5.21 4.76 -24.91
N ALA A 29 5.09 6.08 -24.99
CA ALA A 29 3.88 6.74 -25.44
C ALA A 29 3.76 6.47 -26.95
N GLN A 30 3.21 5.32 -27.29
CA GLN A 30 2.70 5.06 -28.62
C GLN A 30 1.39 5.85 -28.71
N GLU A 31 1.24 6.69 -29.72
CA GLU A 31 -0.04 7.37 -29.99
C GLU A 31 -1.11 6.30 -30.22
N ALA A 32 -1.87 6.05 -29.18
CA ALA A 32 -2.90 5.02 -29.18
C ALA A 32 -4.23 5.64 -29.66
N PRO A 33 -5.05 4.93 -30.45
CA PRO A 33 -6.38 5.37 -30.81
C PRO A 33 -7.19 5.79 -29.57
N ALA A 34 -8.14 6.73 -29.72
CA ALA A 34 -8.89 7.33 -28.61
C ALA A 34 -9.52 6.30 -27.62
N ALA A 35 -9.92 5.14 -28.11
CA ALA A 35 -10.44 4.05 -27.27
C ALA A 35 -9.37 3.44 -26.35
N VAL A 36 -8.12 3.41 -26.80
CA VAL A 36 -6.98 2.89 -26.01
C VAL A 36 -6.60 3.92 -24.94
N SER A 37 -6.69 5.22 -25.24
CA SER A 37 -6.43 6.29 -24.25
C SER A 37 -7.46 6.30 -23.11
N ALA A 38 -8.74 6.04 -23.40
CA ALA A 38 -9.78 5.93 -22.38
C ALA A 38 -9.53 4.74 -21.42
N ASN A 39 -9.10 3.59 -21.95
CA ASN A 39 -8.72 2.45 -21.14
C ASN A 39 -7.46 2.73 -20.29
N GLN A 40 -6.45 3.40 -20.86
CA GLN A 40 -5.26 3.78 -20.11
C GLN A 40 -5.60 4.71 -18.93
N ASN A 41 -6.50 5.66 -19.11
CA ASN A 41 -6.94 6.54 -18.04
C ASN A 41 -7.66 5.78 -16.90
N ARG A 42 -8.43 4.75 -17.23
CA ARG A 42 -9.05 3.86 -16.24
C ARG A 42 -8.01 3.07 -15.45
N PHE A 43 -7.03 2.47 -16.12
CA PHE A 43 -5.95 1.75 -15.45
C PHE A 43 -5.14 2.67 -14.55
N LEU A 44 -4.83 3.88 -15.02
CA LEU A 44 -4.12 4.88 -14.23
C LEU A 44 -4.96 5.33 -13.01
N GLY A 45 -6.25 5.61 -13.21
CA GLY A 45 -7.17 5.96 -12.13
C GLY A 45 -7.27 4.88 -11.06
N ALA A 46 -7.40 3.62 -11.47
CA ALA A 46 -7.44 2.48 -10.58
C ALA A 46 -6.10 2.29 -9.82
N ALA A 47 -4.97 2.45 -10.51
CA ALA A 47 -3.65 2.36 -9.89
C ALA A 47 -3.43 3.46 -8.86
N ILE A 48 -3.83 4.69 -9.15
CA ILE A 48 -3.74 5.82 -8.22
C ILE A 48 -4.65 5.58 -7.01
N ALA A 49 -5.89 5.15 -7.21
CA ALA A 49 -6.83 4.89 -6.12
C ALA A 49 -6.28 3.84 -5.15
N THR A 50 -5.80 2.70 -5.68
CA THR A 50 -5.17 1.66 -4.85
C THR A 50 -3.87 2.16 -4.20
N GLY A 51 -3.01 2.85 -4.95
CA GLY A 51 -1.72 3.32 -4.46
C GLY A 51 -1.86 4.32 -3.31
N LEU A 52 -2.76 5.30 -3.43
CA LEU A 52 -3.01 6.27 -2.37
C LEU A 52 -3.65 5.61 -1.14
N ALA A 53 -4.59 4.68 -1.35
CA ALA A 53 -5.19 3.93 -0.26
C ALA A 53 -4.15 3.05 0.46
N ALA A 54 -3.22 2.43 -0.26
CA ALA A 54 -2.15 1.61 0.31
C ALA A 54 -1.18 2.46 1.16
N ILE A 55 -0.81 3.65 0.70
CA ILE A 55 0.02 4.59 1.47
C ILE A 55 -0.72 5.01 2.76
N GLY A 56 -1.98 5.44 2.62
CA GLY A 56 -2.79 5.85 3.77
C GLY A 56 -2.98 4.74 4.80
N SER A 57 -3.30 3.52 4.33
CA SER A 57 -3.43 2.35 5.18
C SER A 57 -2.11 1.98 5.85
N GLY A 58 -0.98 2.02 5.11
CA GLY A 58 0.33 1.73 5.66
C GLY A 58 0.73 2.67 6.80
N ILE A 59 0.43 3.96 6.68
CA ILE A 59 0.65 4.94 7.75
C ILE A 59 -0.27 4.65 8.94
N ALA A 60 -1.56 4.43 8.68
CA ALA A 60 -2.55 4.16 9.71
C ALA A 60 -2.23 2.88 10.49
N VAL A 61 -1.87 1.78 9.79
CA VAL A 61 -1.47 0.50 10.40
C VAL A 61 -0.17 0.66 11.17
N GLY A 62 0.79 1.43 10.66
CA GLY A 62 2.05 1.70 11.37
C GLY A 62 1.81 2.39 12.72
N ILE A 63 0.96 3.42 12.75
CA ILE A 63 0.64 4.16 13.97
C ILE A 63 -0.22 3.30 14.91
N ALA A 64 -1.31 2.72 14.41
CA ALA A 64 -2.21 1.90 15.20
C ALA A 64 -1.53 0.63 15.72
N GLY A 65 -0.70 0.00 14.89
CA GLY A 65 0.05 -1.19 15.25
C GLY A 65 1.09 -0.94 16.32
N ALA A 66 1.84 0.15 16.24
CA ALA A 66 2.80 0.52 17.28
C ALA A 66 2.10 0.77 18.63
N ALA A 67 0.99 1.51 18.63
CA ALA A 67 0.18 1.74 19.82
C ALA A 67 -0.41 0.44 20.38
N ALA A 68 -0.89 -0.45 19.49
CA ALA A 68 -1.44 -1.75 19.86
C ALA A 68 -0.40 -2.63 20.55
N ILE A 69 0.81 -2.71 20.00
CA ILE A 69 1.92 -3.49 20.57
C ILE A 69 2.28 -2.96 21.95
N GLY A 70 2.37 -1.62 22.12
CA GLY A 70 2.63 -1.00 23.41
C GLY A 70 1.55 -1.34 24.44
N ALA A 71 0.28 -1.24 24.06
CA ALA A 71 -0.84 -1.56 24.95
C ALA A 71 -0.88 -3.04 25.36
N ILE A 72 -0.61 -3.95 24.44
CA ILE A 72 -0.58 -5.41 24.70
C ILE A 72 0.60 -5.78 25.59
N ALA A 73 1.75 -5.11 25.45
CA ALA A 73 2.91 -5.33 26.30
C ALA A 73 2.62 -5.02 27.77
N GLU A 74 1.79 -4.00 28.05
CA GLU A 74 1.37 -3.65 29.40
C GLU A 74 0.19 -4.50 29.89
N LYS A 75 -0.78 -4.77 29.01
CA LYS A 75 -2.02 -5.48 29.31
C LYS A 75 -2.39 -6.46 28.19
N PRO A 76 -1.95 -7.73 28.27
CA PRO A 76 -2.20 -8.75 27.24
C PRO A 76 -3.69 -8.97 26.92
N GLU A 77 -4.58 -8.71 27.87
CA GLU A 77 -6.03 -8.80 27.67
C GLU A 77 -6.59 -7.79 26.65
N LEU A 78 -5.83 -6.77 26.27
CA LEU A 78 -6.24 -5.78 25.26
C LEU A 78 -6.07 -6.27 23.82
N LEU A 79 -5.46 -7.45 23.59
CA LEU A 79 -5.19 -7.97 22.25
C LEU A 79 -6.44 -7.92 21.34
N GLY A 80 -7.58 -8.40 21.78
CA GLY A 80 -8.79 -8.42 20.95
C GLY A 80 -9.29 -7.02 20.58
N ARG A 81 -9.20 -6.05 21.49
CA ARG A 81 -9.62 -4.67 21.24
C ARG A 81 -8.65 -3.94 20.28
N THR A 82 -7.36 -4.13 20.46
CA THR A 82 -6.33 -3.49 19.62
C THR A 82 -6.36 -4.02 18.19
N LEU A 83 -6.65 -5.32 18.00
CA LEU A 83 -6.80 -5.90 16.67
C LEU A 83 -7.95 -5.28 15.86
N ILE A 84 -9.02 -4.83 16.51
CA ILE A 84 -10.12 -4.13 15.84
C ILE A 84 -9.62 -2.82 15.22
N PHE A 85 -8.84 -2.03 15.96
CA PHE A 85 -8.29 -0.77 15.43
C PHE A 85 -7.30 -0.98 14.30
N VAL A 86 -6.44 -1.99 14.38
CA VAL A 86 -5.54 -2.37 13.29
C VAL A 86 -6.32 -2.83 12.07
N GLY A 87 -7.35 -3.66 12.25
CA GLY A 87 -8.22 -4.11 11.16
C GLY A 87 -8.98 -2.97 10.48
N LEU A 88 -9.44 -1.96 11.25
CA LEU A 88 -10.04 -0.75 10.68
C LEU A 88 -9.04 0.04 9.83
N ALA A 89 -7.79 0.15 10.27
CA ALA A 89 -6.73 0.81 9.52
C ALA A 89 -6.42 0.07 8.20
N GLU A 90 -6.45 -1.27 8.20
CA GLU A 90 -6.32 -2.08 6.99
C GLU A 90 -7.53 -1.94 6.05
N GLY A 91 -8.71 -1.67 6.57
CA GLY A 91 -9.93 -1.47 5.79
C GLY A 91 -9.82 -0.33 4.76
N ILE A 92 -8.93 0.64 4.98
CA ILE A 92 -8.70 1.75 4.05
C ILE A 92 -8.21 1.24 2.69
N VAL A 93 -7.25 0.32 2.66
CA VAL A 93 -6.73 -0.23 1.39
C VAL A 93 -7.74 -1.13 0.70
N ILE A 94 -8.55 -1.86 1.46
CA ILE A 94 -9.64 -2.69 0.92
C ILE A 94 -10.66 -1.80 0.21
N TYR A 95 -11.01 -0.66 0.80
CA TYR A 95 -11.88 0.31 0.16
C TYR A 95 -11.28 0.87 -1.14
N GLY A 96 -9.98 1.19 -1.14
CA GLY A 96 -9.26 1.61 -2.34
C GLY A 96 -9.28 0.56 -3.45
N LEU A 97 -9.14 -0.72 -3.11
CA LEU A 97 -9.25 -1.84 -4.05
C LEU A 97 -10.66 -1.94 -4.64
N ILE A 98 -11.71 -1.76 -3.84
CA ILE A 98 -13.10 -1.76 -4.31
C ILE A 98 -13.32 -0.64 -5.32
N VAL A 99 -12.86 0.59 -5.01
CA VAL A 99 -12.94 1.72 -5.92
C VAL A 99 -12.21 1.46 -7.23
N SER A 100 -10.99 0.90 -7.16
CA SER A 100 -10.22 0.52 -8.35
C SER A 100 -10.93 -0.51 -9.20
N PHE A 101 -11.52 -1.51 -8.57
CA PHE A 101 -12.31 -2.53 -9.26
C PHE A 101 -13.53 -1.94 -9.96
N LEU A 102 -14.25 -1.00 -9.32
CA LEU A 102 -15.37 -0.29 -9.92
C LEU A 102 -14.95 0.54 -11.13
N ILE A 103 -13.81 1.23 -11.05
CA ILE A 103 -13.24 1.99 -12.17
C ILE A 103 -12.93 1.07 -13.36
N LEU A 104 -12.36 -0.10 -13.10
CA LEU A 104 -11.96 -1.04 -14.15
C LEU A 104 -13.17 -1.75 -14.79
N ARG A 105 -14.24 -1.93 -14.02
CA ARG A 105 -15.45 -2.62 -14.49
C ARG A 105 -16.38 -1.71 -15.31
N GLY A 106 -16.41 -0.39 -15.05
CA GLY A 106 -17.25 0.60 -15.76
C GLY A 106 -16.61 1.03 -17.06
#